data_8936ccdaa9fc3b7070dec3b3770a9b1c
#
_entry.id   8936ccdaa9fc3b7070dec3b3770a9b1c
#
_cell.length_a   1.000
_cell.length_b   1.000
_cell.length_c   1.000
_cell.angle_alpha   90.00
_cell.angle_beta   90.00
_cell.angle_gamma   90.00
#
_symmetry.space_group_name_H-M   'P 1'
#
loop_
_entity.id
_entity.type
_entity.pdbx_description
1 polymer ?
#
loop_
_entity_poly.entity_id
_entity_poly.type
_entity_poly.pdbx_seq_one_letter_code
_entity_poly.pdbx_strand_id
1 'polypeptide(L)'
;KYTFGKGDDKSLLVDIRRSNNDVRDWKIEKVDDNTFTGYQDGDGKIYFYAKTNYKIGQVEMVKDDKHEVAVLRFIDSKGVEPLEVKAGFSFVSIENAQMNLKAEMLNKSFAQVAEEADAAWEALLSKIQVAGGTEREKRLFYSTFFHAFKWPALRSDVNHEYTDVRGEVVNNGFHYYTDPSFWDDYRNKLVLIGMISPDVTTDIIRSIIDKGEKRDGYMPTFFHGDHASTFISGSW
;
A
#
# COMPACT_ATOMS: atom_id res chain seq x y z
N LYS A 1 10.96 -7.05 10.11
CA LYS A 1 11.80 -7.72 11.11
C LYS A 1 13.19 -7.12 11.12
N TYR A 2 13.67 -6.69 12.30
CA TYR A 2 14.95 -5.99 12.47
C TYR A 2 15.81 -6.75 13.47
N THR A 3 17.07 -6.99 13.14
CA THR A 3 18.06 -7.65 14.00
C THR A 3 19.01 -6.59 14.57
N PHE A 4 19.26 -6.65 15.86
CA PHE A 4 20.13 -5.74 16.59
C PHE A 4 21.34 -6.49 17.17
N GLY A 5 22.39 -5.76 17.54
CA GLY A 5 23.53 -6.30 18.27
C GLY A 5 23.12 -6.85 19.65
N LYS A 6 23.90 -7.79 20.14
CA LYS A 6 23.67 -8.38 21.46
C LYS A 6 23.89 -7.32 22.57
N GLY A 7 22.89 -7.15 23.43
CA GLY A 7 22.95 -6.22 24.55
C GLY A 7 22.53 -4.79 24.21
N ASP A 8 22.21 -4.50 22.94
CA ASP A 8 21.72 -3.18 22.55
C ASP A 8 20.26 -2.99 22.94
N ASP A 9 19.93 -1.79 23.40
CA ASP A 9 18.54 -1.35 23.55
C ASP A 9 17.94 -1.12 22.18
N LYS A 10 16.76 -1.69 21.95
CA LYS A 10 16.07 -1.55 20.67
C LYS A 10 15.27 -0.26 20.61
N SER A 11 15.33 0.38 19.47
CA SER A 11 14.46 1.51 19.13
C SER A 11 14.02 1.42 17.68
N LEU A 12 12.89 2.03 17.37
CA LEU A 12 12.36 2.16 16.02
C LEU A 12 12.13 3.63 15.72
N LEU A 13 12.79 4.13 14.68
CA LEU A 13 12.53 5.45 14.14
C LEU A 13 11.40 5.32 13.11
N VAL A 14 10.36 6.13 13.26
CA VAL A 14 9.21 6.19 12.37
C VAL A 14 9.13 7.60 11.80
N ASP A 15 9.51 7.71 10.52
CA ASP A 15 9.48 8.97 9.78
C ASP A 15 8.34 8.91 8.75
N ILE A 16 7.19 9.47 9.12
CA ILE A 16 6.02 9.58 8.24
C ILE A 16 5.82 10.99 7.70
N ARG A 17 6.75 11.89 7.98
CA ARG A 17 6.73 13.26 7.47
C ARG A 17 7.40 13.37 6.08
N ARG A 18 8.24 12.40 5.72
CA ARG A 18 8.87 12.35 4.40
C ARG A 18 7.95 11.66 3.41
N SER A 19 7.56 12.40 2.39
CA SER A 19 6.76 11.93 1.27
C SER A 19 7.25 12.63 -0.01
N ASN A 20 6.84 12.15 -1.16
CA ASN A 20 7.04 12.86 -2.44
C ASN A 20 6.16 14.12 -2.51
N ASN A 21 5.11 14.18 -1.72
CA ASN A 21 4.21 15.33 -1.59
C ASN A 21 4.40 15.98 -0.22
N ASP A 22 3.98 17.25 -0.08
CA ASP A 22 4.00 17.95 1.19
C ASP A 22 3.07 17.27 2.19
N VAL A 23 3.60 16.94 3.36
CA VAL A 23 2.83 16.42 4.49
C VAL A 23 2.35 17.61 5.31
N ARG A 24 1.04 17.81 5.34
CA ARG A 24 0.38 18.93 6.03
C ARG A 24 0.22 18.67 7.52
N ASP A 25 -0.11 17.43 7.86
CA ASP A 25 -0.36 16.99 9.23
C ASP A 25 -0.01 15.51 9.40
N TRP A 26 0.38 15.14 10.62
CA TRP A 26 0.69 13.76 10.95
C TRP A 26 0.63 13.53 12.45
N LYS A 27 0.40 12.30 12.86
CA LYS A 27 0.37 11.91 14.27
C LYS A 27 0.88 10.49 14.44
N ILE A 28 1.62 10.27 15.52
CA ILE A 28 1.95 8.93 16.03
C ILE A 28 1.65 8.92 17.53
N GLU A 29 0.95 7.89 17.99
CA GLU A 29 0.64 7.72 19.40
C GLU A 29 0.71 6.26 19.85
N LYS A 30 1.13 6.04 21.07
CA LYS A 30 1.06 4.74 21.74
C LYS A 30 -0.39 4.49 22.18
N VAL A 31 -0.92 3.31 21.81
CA VAL A 31 -2.26 2.86 22.22
C VAL A 31 -2.18 1.97 23.45
N ASP A 32 -1.28 0.99 23.43
CA ASP A 32 -1.00 0.08 24.54
C ASP A 32 0.49 -0.30 24.54
N ASP A 33 0.87 -1.25 25.37
CA ASP A 33 2.28 -1.66 25.52
C ASP A 33 2.93 -2.19 24.25
N ASN A 34 2.14 -2.71 23.32
CA ASN A 34 2.66 -3.30 22.08
C ASN A 34 2.08 -2.68 20.82
N THR A 35 1.28 -1.63 20.96
CA THR A 35 0.51 -1.05 19.84
C THR A 35 0.76 0.45 19.72
N PHE A 36 1.01 0.89 18.51
CA PHE A 36 1.04 2.31 18.15
C PHE A 36 0.26 2.54 16.86
N THR A 37 -0.26 3.72 16.71
CA THR A 37 -1.10 4.12 15.59
C THR A 37 -0.79 5.54 15.17
N GLY A 38 -1.35 5.94 14.05
CA GLY A 38 -1.22 7.30 13.56
C GLY A 38 -1.73 7.48 12.16
N TYR A 39 -1.43 8.65 11.62
CA TYR A 39 -1.76 9.01 10.25
C TYR A 39 -0.75 10.00 9.67
N GLN A 40 -0.73 10.05 8.36
CA GLN A 40 -0.08 11.08 7.55
C GLN A 40 -1.15 11.73 6.67
N ASP A 41 -1.21 13.06 6.64
CA ASP A 41 -2.07 13.84 5.74
C ASP A 41 -1.19 14.58 4.72
N GLY A 42 -1.16 14.06 3.53
CA GLY A 42 -0.50 14.67 2.37
C GLY A 42 -1.50 14.83 1.24
N ASP A 43 -1.40 13.97 0.26
CA ASP A 43 -2.35 13.87 -0.87
C ASP A 43 -3.49 12.88 -0.52
N GLY A 44 -4.22 13.23 0.56
CA GLY A 44 -5.16 12.37 1.27
C GLY A 44 -4.55 11.74 2.52
N LYS A 45 -5.41 11.34 3.44
CA LYS A 45 -4.97 10.69 4.69
C LYS A 45 -4.67 9.23 4.49
N ILE A 46 -3.55 8.79 5.07
CA ILE A 46 -3.18 7.40 5.21
C ILE A 46 -3.07 7.12 6.70
N TYR A 47 -3.89 6.20 7.18
CA TYR A 47 -3.89 5.74 8.56
C TYR A 47 -3.09 4.46 8.69
N PHE A 48 -2.50 4.24 9.86
CA PHE A 48 -1.86 2.97 10.17
C PHE A 48 -2.18 2.52 11.59
N TYR A 49 -2.16 1.21 11.77
CA TYR A 49 -2.24 0.53 13.05
C TYR A 49 -1.15 -0.53 13.10
N ALA A 50 -0.25 -0.46 14.09
CA ALA A 50 0.92 -1.31 14.13
C ALA A 50 1.12 -1.98 15.49
N LYS A 51 1.58 -3.22 15.47
CA LYS A 51 1.95 -4.00 16.66
C LYS A 51 3.40 -4.42 16.63
N THR A 52 3.98 -4.48 17.82
CA THR A 52 5.37 -4.91 18.06
C THR A 52 5.42 -6.08 19.03
N ASN A 53 6.44 -6.92 18.91
CA ASN A 53 6.69 -8.01 19.88
C ASN A 53 7.36 -7.55 21.17
N TYR A 54 7.97 -6.36 21.17
CA TYR A 54 8.52 -5.74 22.37
C TYR A 54 7.58 -4.66 22.92
N LYS A 55 7.64 -4.44 24.23
CA LYS A 55 6.86 -3.39 24.88
C LYS A 55 7.42 -2.01 24.57
N ILE A 56 6.55 -1.13 24.11
CA ILE A 56 6.85 0.28 23.87
C ILE A 56 6.88 0.99 25.22
N GLY A 57 8.06 1.43 25.64
CA GLY A 57 8.21 2.25 26.83
C GLY A 57 7.74 3.67 26.58
N GLN A 58 8.31 4.32 25.57
CA GLN A 58 8.09 5.72 25.26
C GLN A 58 8.03 5.95 23.76
N VAL A 59 7.20 6.88 23.34
CA VAL A 59 7.23 7.50 22.01
C VAL A 59 7.79 8.90 22.20
N GLU A 60 8.98 9.12 21.69
CA GLU A 60 9.72 10.37 21.80
C GLU A 60 9.66 11.11 20.47
N MET A 61 9.27 12.39 20.48
CA MET A 61 9.34 13.23 19.30
C MET A 61 10.71 13.89 19.24
N VAL A 62 11.49 13.55 18.21
CA VAL A 62 12.83 14.11 17.99
C VAL A 62 12.76 15.05 16.82
N LYS A 63 13.17 16.29 17.07
CA LYS A 63 13.14 17.36 16.08
C LYS A 63 14.54 17.95 15.91
N ASP A 64 14.94 18.09 14.66
CA ASP A 64 16.04 18.96 14.26
C ASP A 64 15.49 20.17 13.46
N ASP A 65 16.36 21.01 12.93
CA ASP A 65 15.97 22.23 12.22
C ASP A 65 15.09 21.98 10.97
N LYS A 66 15.06 20.76 10.46
CA LYS A 66 14.42 20.41 9.20
C LYS A 66 13.44 19.24 9.29
N HIS A 67 13.59 18.39 10.31
CA HIS A 67 12.87 17.13 10.39
C HIS A 67 12.34 16.89 11.79
N GLU A 68 11.19 16.26 11.86
CA GLU A 68 10.59 15.77 13.08
C GLU A 68 10.17 14.32 12.85
N VAL A 69 10.62 13.43 13.72
CA VAL A 69 10.41 11.99 13.63
C VAL A 69 9.96 11.45 14.98
N ALA A 70 9.22 10.36 14.98
CA ALA A 70 8.91 9.63 16.19
C ALA A 70 9.94 8.52 16.42
N VAL A 71 10.44 8.42 17.65
CA VAL A 71 11.31 7.33 18.09
C VAL A 71 10.58 6.53 19.17
N LEU A 72 10.28 5.27 18.85
CA LEU A 72 9.74 4.31 19.81
C LEU A 72 10.91 3.66 20.54
N ARG A 73 10.95 3.80 21.85
CA ARG A 73 11.93 3.12 22.71
C ARG A 73 11.28 1.93 23.38
N PHE A 74 11.90 0.77 23.23
CA PHE A 74 11.38 -0.47 23.80
C PHE A 74 12.03 -0.76 25.16
N ILE A 75 11.22 -1.27 26.08
CA ILE A 75 11.70 -1.74 27.40
C ILE A 75 12.00 -3.23 27.35
N ASP A 76 12.94 -3.65 28.22
CA ASP A 76 13.39 -5.05 28.32
C ASP A 76 13.83 -5.64 26.97
N SER A 77 14.43 -4.81 26.12
CA SER A 77 14.69 -5.15 24.73
C SER A 77 16.12 -5.60 24.42
N LYS A 78 16.99 -5.79 25.43
CA LYS A 78 18.40 -6.19 25.27
C LYS A 78 18.63 -7.65 24.82
N GLY A 79 17.57 -8.42 24.67
CA GLY A 79 17.64 -9.80 24.19
C GLY A 79 18.10 -9.92 22.74
N VAL A 80 18.38 -11.15 22.31
CA VAL A 80 18.80 -11.44 20.92
C VAL A 80 17.64 -11.56 19.96
N GLU A 81 16.41 -11.62 20.46
CA GLU A 81 15.22 -11.73 19.63
C GLU A 81 15.07 -10.49 18.73
N PRO A 82 14.79 -10.69 17.45
CA PRO A 82 14.55 -9.57 16.53
C PRO A 82 13.33 -8.75 16.94
N LEU A 83 13.36 -7.46 16.64
CA LEU A 83 12.16 -6.64 16.68
C LEU A 83 11.28 -6.99 15.46
N GLU A 84 10.06 -7.40 15.72
CA GLU A 84 9.03 -7.58 14.68
C GLU A 84 7.99 -6.48 14.80
N VAL A 85 7.68 -5.87 13.66
CA VAL A 85 6.62 -4.88 13.52
C VAL A 85 5.65 -5.39 12.47
N LYS A 86 4.36 -5.43 12.81
CA LYS A 86 3.27 -5.74 11.90
C LYS A 86 2.40 -4.50 11.78
N ALA A 87 2.17 -4.02 10.56
CA ALA A 87 1.40 -2.81 10.32
C ALA A 87 0.32 -3.05 9.26
N GLY A 88 -0.88 -2.59 9.55
CA GLY A 88 -1.96 -2.43 8.59
C GLY A 88 -2.11 -0.96 8.22
N PHE A 89 -2.54 -0.71 7.01
CA PHE A 89 -2.77 0.64 6.49
C PHE A 89 -4.19 0.76 5.96
N SER A 90 -4.74 1.97 5.99
CA SER A 90 -6.04 2.28 5.41
C SER A 90 -6.07 3.73 4.93
N PHE A 91 -6.88 4.00 3.92
CA PHE A 91 -7.21 5.35 3.49
C PHE A 91 -8.53 5.86 4.09
N VAL A 92 -9.14 5.06 4.97
CA VAL A 92 -10.44 5.34 5.58
C VAL A 92 -10.29 5.73 7.05
N SER A 93 -9.74 4.83 7.88
CA SER A 93 -9.63 5.06 9.33
C SER A 93 -8.56 4.19 9.99
N ILE A 94 -8.27 4.48 11.27
CA ILE A 94 -7.41 3.65 12.12
C ILE A 94 -8.06 2.28 12.37
N GLU A 95 -9.37 2.24 12.55
CA GLU A 95 -10.14 1.02 12.77
C GLU A 95 -10.04 0.09 11.55
N ASN A 96 -10.12 0.65 10.34
CA ASN A 96 -9.94 -0.10 9.11
C ASN A 96 -8.48 -0.57 8.95
N ALA A 97 -7.49 0.24 9.31
CA ALA A 97 -6.10 -0.19 9.33
C ALA A 97 -5.86 -1.38 10.29
N GLN A 98 -6.53 -1.38 11.45
CA GLN A 98 -6.52 -2.50 12.39
C GLN A 98 -7.19 -3.75 11.78
N MET A 99 -8.33 -3.57 11.13
CA MET A 99 -9.05 -4.65 10.47
C MET A 99 -8.22 -5.29 9.35
N ASN A 100 -7.57 -4.48 8.50
CA ASN A 100 -6.67 -4.94 7.45
C ASN A 100 -5.50 -5.74 8.04
N LEU A 101 -4.84 -5.21 9.09
CA LEU A 101 -3.78 -5.93 9.78
C LEU A 101 -4.26 -7.30 10.31
N LYS A 102 -5.43 -7.33 10.93
CA LYS A 102 -6.01 -8.55 11.51
C LYS A 102 -6.33 -9.59 10.44
N ALA A 103 -6.87 -9.17 9.32
CA ALA A 103 -7.24 -10.06 8.22
C ALA A 103 -6.01 -10.64 7.51
N GLU A 104 -4.98 -9.81 7.29
CA GLU A 104 -3.89 -10.17 6.40
C GLU A 104 -2.70 -10.84 7.11
N MET A 105 -2.28 -10.35 8.28
CA MET A 105 -1.02 -10.81 8.85
C MET A 105 -0.92 -10.92 10.37
N LEU A 106 -1.92 -10.48 11.15
CA LEU A 106 -1.76 -10.38 12.60
C LEU A 106 -1.33 -11.70 13.25
N ASN A 107 -1.93 -12.81 12.83
CA ASN A 107 -1.71 -14.14 13.39
C ASN A 107 -0.65 -14.97 12.63
N LYS A 108 0.09 -14.37 11.69
CA LYS A 108 1.10 -15.05 10.89
C LYS A 108 2.49 -14.69 11.36
N SER A 109 3.44 -15.62 11.26
CA SER A 109 4.86 -15.33 11.45
C SER A 109 5.42 -14.54 10.26
N PHE A 110 6.58 -13.92 10.44
CA PHE A 110 7.28 -13.25 9.35
C PHE A 110 7.56 -14.20 8.17
N ALA A 111 7.93 -15.45 8.45
CA ALA A 111 8.20 -16.46 7.41
C ALA A 111 6.93 -16.79 6.61
N GLN A 112 5.79 -16.97 7.28
CA GLN A 112 4.52 -17.23 6.60
C GLN A 112 4.09 -16.07 5.70
N VAL A 113 4.24 -14.82 6.18
CA VAL A 113 3.91 -13.64 5.35
C VAL A 113 4.83 -13.55 4.12
N ALA A 114 6.12 -13.83 4.29
CA ALA A 114 7.08 -13.83 3.18
C ALA A 114 6.74 -14.92 2.14
N GLU A 115 6.44 -16.14 2.60
CA GLU A 115 6.06 -17.27 1.73
C GLU A 115 4.76 -17.00 0.97
N GLU A 116 3.75 -16.43 1.64
CA GLU A 116 2.48 -16.03 0.99
C GLU A 116 2.68 -14.93 -0.05
N ALA A 117 3.55 -13.94 0.23
CA ALA A 117 3.88 -12.89 -0.71
C ALA A 117 4.61 -13.43 -1.95
N ASP A 118 5.58 -14.32 -1.74
CA ASP A 118 6.29 -14.98 -2.84
C ASP A 118 5.32 -15.83 -3.69
N ALA A 119 4.44 -16.59 -3.05
CA ALA A 119 3.44 -17.40 -3.75
C ALA A 119 2.45 -16.54 -4.55
N ALA A 120 2.02 -15.40 -4.01
CA ALA A 120 1.11 -14.48 -4.70
C ALA A 120 1.76 -13.88 -5.96
N TRP A 121 3.03 -13.46 -5.87
CA TRP A 121 3.77 -12.97 -7.02
C TRP A 121 4.07 -14.07 -8.04
N GLU A 122 4.44 -15.27 -7.60
CA GLU A 122 4.65 -16.41 -8.49
C GLU A 122 3.37 -16.77 -9.25
N ALA A 123 2.22 -16.80 -8.58
CA ALA A 123 0.93 -17.07 -9.21
C ALA A 123 0.57 -16.03 -10.30
N LEU A 124 0.98 -14.78 -10.13
CA LEU A 124 0.78 -13.74 -11.12
C LEU A 124 1.79 -13.81 -12.27
N LEU A 125 3.07 -13.87 -11.95
CA LEU A 125 4.14 -13.78 -12.93
C LEU A 125 4.27 -15.05 -13.77
N SER A 126 3.90 -16.22 -13.25
CA SER A 126 3.89 -17.47 -14.00
C SER A 126 2.81 -17.57 -15.09
N LYS A 127 1.85 -16.63 -15.11
CA LYS A 127 0.85 -16.55 -16.19
C LYS A 127 1.46 -16.28 -17.56
N ILE A 128 2.67 -15.69 -17.62
CA ILE A 128 3.46 -15.58 -18.84
C ILE A 128 4.81 -16.25 -18.61
N GLN A 129 5.06 -17.31 -19.38
CA GLN A 129 6.32 -18.01 -19.34
C GLN A 129 7.12 -17.72 -20.60
N VAL A 130 8.36 -17.25 -20.44
CA VAL A 130 9.28 -16.95 -21.53
C VAL A 130 10.40 -17.97 -21.61
N ALA A 131 10.72 -18.41 -22.83
CA ALA A 131 11.83 -19.34 -23.11
C ALA A 131 12.80 -18.71 -24.10
N GLY A 132 14.06 -19.20 -24.12
CA GLY A 132 15.10 -18.62 -24.96
C GLY A 132 15.70 -17.33 -24.36
N GLY A 133 16.53 -16.65 -25.14
CA GLY A 133 17.23 -15.46 -24.70
C GLY A 133 18.29 -15.72 -23.61
N THR A 134 18.93 -14.66 -23.17
CA THR A 134 19.90 -14.65 -22.07
C THR A 134 19.20 -14.53 -20.71
N GLU A 135 19.88 -14.92 -19.63
CA GLU A 135 19.39 -14.71 -18.26
C GLU A 135 19.13 -13.23 -17.93
N ARG A 136 19.90 -12.32 -18.54
CA ARG A 136 19.68 -10.86 -18.41
C ARG A 136 18.35 -10.45 -19.04
N GLU A 137 18.02 -10.96 -20.22
CA GLU A 137 16.77 -10.65 -20.92
C GLU A 137 15.56 -11.20 -20.18
N LYS A 138 15.64 -12.43 -19.67
CA LYS A 138 14.57 -13.01 -18.83
C LYS A 138 14.36 -12.20 -17.55
N ARG A 139 15.44 -11.81 -16.87
CA ARG A 139 15.37 -10.97 -15.68
C ARG A 139 14.75 -9.62 -15.99
N LEU A 140 15.12 -8.99 -17.12
CA LEU A 140 14.52 -7.72 -17.54
C LEU A 140 13.04 -7.89 -17.81
N PHE A 141 12.62 -8.95 -18.51
CA PHE A 141 11.22 -9.27 -18.77
C PHE A 141 10.42 -9.36 -17.47
N TYR A 142 10.80 -10.23 -16.54
CA TYR A 142 10.05 -10.43 -15.31
C TYR A 142 10.10 -9.20 -14.38
N SER A 143 11.20 -8.45 -14.37
CA SER A 143 11.25 -7.17 -13.62
C SER A 143 10.27 -6.15 -14.17
N THR A 144 10.20 -5.97 -15.49
CA THR A 144 9.25 -5.02 -16.10
C THR A 144 7.82 -5.52 -15.97
N PHE A 145 7.59 -6.82 -16.08
CA PHE A 145 6.30 -7.44 -15.87
C PHE A 145 5.79 -7.23 -14.44
N PHE A 146 6.63 -7.46 -13.42
CA PHE A 146 6.34 -7.13 -12.03
C PHE A 146 5.95 -5.65 -11.86
N HIS A 147 6.73 -4.73 -12.47
CA HIS A 147 6.44 -3.31 -12.38
C HIS A 147 5.11 -2.90 -13.02
N ALA A 148 4.64 -3.62 -14.04
CA ALA A 148 3.35 -3.35 -14.67
C ALA A 148 2.17 -3.50 -13.69
N PHE A 149 2.28 -4.38 -12.69
CA PHE A 149 1.23 -4.63 -11.69
C PHE A 149 1.33 -3.78 -10.42
N LYS A 150 2.32 -2.91 -10.30
CA LYS A 150 2.44 -2.03 -9.12
C LYS A 150 1.49 -0.84 -9.15
N TRP A 151 0.96 -0.50 -10.31
CA TRP A 151 0.04 0.62 -10.50
C TRP A 151 -0.95 0.32 -11.64
N PRO A 152 -2.26 0.65 -11.51
CA PRO A 152 -2.89 1.37 -10.40
C PRO A 152 -2.89 0.56 -9.09
N ALA A 153 -2.81 1.27 -7.97
CA ALA A 153 -2.74 0.66 -6.65
C ALA A 153 -4.14 0.53 -6.01
N LEU A 154 -4.32 -0.55 -5.26
CA LEU A 154 -5.52 -0.79 -4.46
C LEU A 154 -5.67 0.31 -3.38
N ARG A 155 -6.86 0.86 -3.23
CA ARG A 155 -7.21 1.88 -2.24
C ARG A 155 -8.36 1.50 -1.31
N SER A 156 -9.08 0.45 -1.61
CA SER A 156 -10.10 -0.07 -0.70
C SER A 156 -9.52 -0.99 0.35
N ASP A 157 -10.16 -1.05 1.50
CA ASP A 157 -9.85 -1.94 2.60
C ASP A 157 -10.42 -3.36 2.37
N VAL A 158 -10.10 -4.31 3.25
CA VAL A 158 -10.55 -5.72 3.14
C VAL A 158 -12.09 -5.87 3.19
N ASN A 159 -12.79 -4.88 3.73
CA ASN A 159 -14.25 -4.82 3.75
C ASN A 159 -14.84 -4.06 2.54
N HIS A 160 -14.02 -3.72 1.54
CA HIS A 160 -14.34 -2.92 0.35
C HIS A 160 -14.68 -1.45 0.62
N GLU A 161 -14.48 -0.94 1.82
CA GLU A 161 -14.60 0.49 2.09
C GLU A 161 -13.43 1.27 1.50
N TYR A 162 -13.74 2.47 1.00
CA TYR A 162 -12.76 3.43 0.49
C TYR A 162 -13.25 4.86 0.69
N THR A 163 -12.33 5.81 0.72
CA THR A 163 -12.65 7.23 0.67
C THR A 163 -12.71 7.66 -0.79
N ASP A 164 -13.86 8.15 -1.22
CA ASP A 164 -14.09 8.57 -2.59
C ASP A 164 -13.52 9.96 -2.90
N VAL A 165 -13.72 10.45 -4.13
CA VAL A 165 -13.21 11.76 -4.59
C VAL A 165 -13.90 12.96 -3.94
N ARG A 166 -15.00 12.77 -3.20
CA ARG A 166 -15.67 13.78 -2.39
C ARG A 166 -15.26 13.73 -0.93
N GLY A 167 -14.41 12.77 -0.55
CA GLY A 167 -14.00 12.56 0.84
C GLY A 167 -15.00 11.75 1.66
N GLU A 168 -16.00 11.14 1.04
CA GLU A 168 -17.00 10.30 1.70
C GLU A 168 -16.51 8.85 1.76
N VAL A 169 -16.81 8.17 2.87
CA VAL A 169 -16.54 6.73 3.02
C VAL A 169 -17.70 5.96 2.41
N VAL A 170 -17.38 5.13 1.43
CA VAL A 170 -18.36 4.34 0.68
C VAL A 170 -17.93 2.89 0.57
N ASN A 171 -18.90 1.99 0.31
CA ASN A 171 -18.69 0.57 0.04
C ASN A 171 -19.59 0.14 -1.10
N ASN A 172 -19.02 -0.03 -2.28
CA ASN A 172 -19.74 -0.42 -3.49
C ASN A 172 -19.51 -1.90 -3.89
N GLY A 173 -18.89 -2.68 -2.98
CA GLY A 173 -18.70 -4.13 -3.15
C GLY A 173 -17.68 -4.54 -4.22
N PHE A 174 -16.77 -3.63 -4.61
CA PHE A 174 -15.66 -3.91 -5.50
C PHE A 174 -14.35 -3.34 -4.96
N HIS A 175 -13.22 -3.77 -5.51
CA HIS A 175 -11.91 -3.21 -5.13
C HIS A 175 -11.67 -1.87 -5.84
N TYR A 176 -11.53 -0.82 -5.03
CA TYR A 176 -11.31 0.53 -5.53
C TYR A 176 -9.83 0.79 -5.78
N TYR A 177 -9.51 1.27 -6.99
CA TYR A 177 -8.14 1.54 -7.43
C TYR A 177 -7.84 3.02 -7.64
N THR A 178 -6.56 3.39 -7.52
CA THR A 178 -6.07 4.70 -7.95
C THR A 178 -6.25 4.89 -9.45
N ASP A 179 -6.12 6.14 -9.91
CA ASP A 179 -6.17 6.41 -11.34
C ASP A 179 -4.92 5.84 -12.03
N PRO A 180 -5.08 5.12 -13.14
CA PRO A 180 -3.95 4.79 -14.01
C PRO A 180 -3.31 6.04 -14.58
N SER A 181 -2.03 5.96 -14.98
CA SER A 181 -1.41 6.95 -15.84
C SER A 181 -1.90 6.76 -17.29
N PHE A 182 -3.13 7.17 -17.56
CA PHE A 182 -3.81 6.84 -18.82
C PHE A 182 -3.00 7.16 -20.07
N TRP A 183 -2.37 8.33 -20.12
CA TRP A 183 -1.58 8.75 -21.27
C TRP A 183 -0.44 7.78 -21.58
N ASP A 184 0.20 7.22 -20.55
CA ASP A 184 1.28 6.25 -20.69
C ASP A 184 0.76 4.82 -20.91
N ASP A 185 -0.32 4.45 -20.25
CA ASP A 185 -0.67 3.06 -19.95
C ASP A 185 -1.79 2.47 -20.80
N TYR A 186 -2.64 3.30 -21.43
CA TYR A 186 -3.91 2.82 -22.02
C TYR A 186 -3.71 1.86 -23.20
N ARG A 187 -2.62 1.97 -23.96
CA ARG A 187 -2.33 1.13 -25.12
C ARG A 187 -1.48 -0.10 -24.85
N ASN A 188 -0.88 -0.19 -23.68
CA ASN A 188 0.09 -1.24 -23.34
C ASN A 188 -0.23 -1.90 -21.99
N LYS A 189 0.15 -1.28 -20.88
CA LYS A 189 0.03 -1.88 -19.54
C LYS A 189 -1.42 -2.21 -19.17
N LEU A 190 -2.38 -1.33 -19.41
CA LEU A 190 -3.77 -1.59 -19.08
C LEU A 190 -4.36 -2.73 -19.94
N VAL A 191 -3.98 -2.82 -21.20
CA VAL A 191 -4.34 -3.96 -22.06
C VAL A 191 -3.75 -5.26 -21.53
N LEU A 192 -2.46 -5.23 -21.15
CA LEU A 192 -1.79 -6.39 -20.55
C LEU A 192 -2.49 -6.85 -19.25
N ILE A 193 -2.85 -5.92 -18.36
CA ILE A 193 -3.58 -6.23 -17.12
C ILE A 193 -4.94 -6.85 -17.49
N GLY A 194 -5.65 -6.31 -18.47
CA GLY A 194 -6.93 -6.85 -18.96
C GLY A 194 -6.84 -8.29 -19.44
N MET A 195 -5.79 -8.63 -20.17
CA MET A 195 -5.56 -9.99 -20.67
C MET A 195 -5.20 -10.99 -19.55
N ILE A 196 -4.48 -10.55 -18.52
CA ILE A 196 -3.92 -11.44 -17.50
C ILE A 196 -4.79 -11.49 -16.24
N SER A 197 -5.46 -10.39 -15.92
CA SER A 197 -6.25 -10.21 -14.69
C SER A 197 -7.55 -9.43 -15.01
N PRO A 198 -8.50 -10.03 -15.75
CA PRO A 198 -9.72 -9.35 -16.18
C PRO A 198 -10.57 -8.84 -15.02
N ASP A 199 -10.61 -9.56 -13.90
CA ASP A 199 -11.35 -9.12 -12.71
C ASP A 199 -10.78 -7.81 -12.14
N VAL A 200 -9.44 -7.69 -12.08
CA VAL A 200 -8.75 -6.46 -11.66
C VAL A 200 -9.08 -5.31 -12.64
N THR A 201 -9.08 -5.58 -13.93
CA THR A 201 -9.46 -4.59 -14.94
C THR A 201 -10.90 -4.12 -14.77
N THR A 202 -11.81 -5.03 -14.50
CA THR A 202 -13.22 -4.70 -14.21
C THR A 202 -13.34 -3.76 -13.00
N ASP A 203 -12.62 -4.01 -11.95
CA ASP A 203 -12.64 -3.17 -10.75
C ASP A 203 -11.93 -1.81 -10.97
N ILE A 204 -10.89 -1.78 -11.80
CA ILE A 204 -10.29 -0.50 -12.25
C ILE A 204 -11.31 0.32 -13.03
N ILE A 205 -12.05 -0.28 -13.96
CA ILE A 205 -13.10 0.40 -14.75
C ILE A 205 -14.21 0.92 -13.83
N ARG A 206 -14.69 0.10 -12.89
CA ARG A 206 -15.68 0.53 -11.89
C ARG A 206 -15.18 1.71 -11.06
N SER A 207 -13.91 1.70 -10.69
CA SER A 207 -13.30 2.81 -9.95
C SER A 207 -13.26 4.11 -10.76
N ILE A 208 -13.01 4.02 -12.06
CA ILE A 208 -13.01 5.18 -12.97
C ILE A 208 -14.45 5.72 -13.14
N ILE A 209 -15.43 4.84 -13.31
CA ILE A 209 -16.85 5.20 -13.45
C ILE A 209 -17.34 5.87 -12.16
N ASP A 210 -17.07 5.29 -10.99
CA ASP A 210 -17.42 5.86 -9.69
C ASP A 210 -16.88 7.30 -9.53
N LYS A 211 -15.64 7.54 -9.94
CA LYS A 211 -15.05 8.88 -9.93
C LYS A 211 -15.72 9.83 -10.88
N GLY A 212 -16.06 9.35 -12.09
CA GLY A 212 -16.78 10.14 -13.09
C GLY A 212 -18.18 10.54 -12.63
N GLU A 213 -18.94 9.61 -12.08
CA GLU A 213 -20.29 9.88 -11.54
C GLU A 213 -20.27 10.93 -10.41
N LYS A 214 -19.23 10.90 -9.57
CA LYS A 214 -19.04 11.84 -8.46
C LYS A 214 -18.45 13.19 -8.87
N ARG A 215 -18.06 13.35 -10.13
CA ARG A 215 -17.50 14.56 -10.75
C ARG A 215 -18.31 15.03 -11.96
N ASP A 216 -19.62 14.92 -11.90
CA ASP A 216 -20.54 15.39 -12.95
C ASP A 216 -20.24 14.81 -14.35
N GLY A 217 -19.81 13.55 -14.39
CA GLY A 217 -19.44 12.84 -15.63
C GLY A 217 -17.98 13.03 -16.04
N TYR A 218 -17.19 13.80 -15.30
CA TYR A 218 -15.79 14.04 -15.63
C TYR A 218 -14.91 12.87 -15.17
N MET A 219 -14.43 12.08 -16.11
CA MET A 219 -13.51 10.98 -15.86
C MET A 219 -12.06 11.47 -15.68
N PRO A 220 -11.26 10.80 -14.83
CA PRO A 220 -9.85 11.16 -14.67
C PRO A 220 -9.11 11.01 -16.00
N THR A 221 -8.31 11.99 -16.37
CA THR A 221 -7.55 11.98 -17.63
C THR A 221 -6.06 11.78 -17.41
N PHE A 222 -5.52 12.25 -16.31
CA PHE A 222 -4.09 12.34 -16.02
C PHE A 222 -3.30 12.83 -17.25
N PHE A 223 -2.82 14.05 -17.25
CA PHE A 223 -2.24 14.83 -18.35
C PHE A 223 -3.28 15.33 -19.36
N HIS A 224 -3.42 14.66 -20.49
CA HIS A 224 -4.19 15.15 -21.64
C HIS A 224 -5.10 14.09 -22.22
N GLY A 225 -6.16 14.55 -22.88
CA GLY A 225 -7.05 13.74 -23.69
C GLY A 225 -7.99 12.84 -22.89
N ASP A 226 -8.85 12.14 -23.62
CA ASP A 226 -9.86 11.24 -23.05
C ASP A 226 -9.44 9.77 -23.26
N HIS A 227 -8.36 9.37 -22.58
CA HIS A 227 -7.88 8.00 -22.66
C HIS A 227 -8.67 7.03 -21.78
N ALA A 228 -9.44 7.54 -20.80
CA ALA A 228 -10.31 6.73 -19.96
C ALA A 228 -11.42 6.10 -20.79
N SER A 229 -12.11 6.88 -21.63
CA SER A 229 -13.16 6.37 -22.52
C SER A 229 -12.61 5.31 -23.48
N THR A 230 -11.42 5.53 -24.04
CA THR A 230 -10.77 4.58 -24.94
C THR A 230 -10.43 3.26 -24.22
N PHE A 231 -9.91 3.34 -22.99
CA PHE A 231 -9.60 2.16 -22.19
C PHE A 231 -10.88 1.38 -21.84
N ILE A 232 -11.92 2.07 -21.35
CA ILE A 232 -13.18 1.44 -20.96
C ILE A 232 -13.82 0.74 -22.18
N SER A 233 -13.95 1.43 -23.32
CA SER A 233 -14.57 0.87 -24.51
C SER A 233 -13.76 -0.26 -25.16
N GLY A 234 -12.45 -0.22 -25.07
CA GLY A 234 -11.56 -1.26 -25.59
C GLY A 234 -11.39 -2.48 -24.69
N SER A 235 -11.82 -2.40 -23.43
CA SER A 235 -11.74 -3.49 -22.46
C SER A 235 -13.06 -4.25 -22.29
N TRP A 236 -14.11 -3.83 -22.99
CA TRP A 236 -15.45 -4.39 -22.95
C TRP A 236 -15.62 -5.61 -23.85
#